data_b8e249189d15865c29d4ff03cd5276ee
#
_entry.id   b8e249189d15865c29d4ff03cd5276ee
#
_cell.length_a   1.000
_cell.length_b   1.000
_cell.length_c   1.000
_cell.angle_alpha   90.00
_cell.angle_beta   90.00
_cell.angle_gamma   90.00
#
_symmetry.space_group_name_H-M   'P 1'
#
loop_
_entity.id
_entity.type
_entity.pdbx_description
1 polymer ?
#
loop_
_entity_poly.entity_id
_entity_poly.type
_entity_poly.pdbx_seq_one_letter_code
_entity_poly.pdbx_strand_id
1 'polypeptide(L)'
;MKARPTERPQKIRFRKLAPNYAQFVMPRRETGRDDIDRIEDRPFPKDPSRVIAISDGVFAVALTLLILDVKPPTVNQTLLASAIIATAPRLGIFALSFAIVAYYWVSHHFSFGYVRLIDRGLLWLNMLFLFTIVVLPFSAAVLADYPLAAPAITLYGANVAACSATLAIAWWYAVGKRLSIDVRRDERRRVAIRTMISPTLAIVGIAVATIAPVASLVLFVAIPVASYTLRPTR
;
A
#
# COMPACT_ATOMS: atom_id res chain seq x y z
N MET A 1 24.90 -68.58 5.71
CA MET A 1 24.60 -67.21 6.15
C MET A 1 24.63 -66.30 4.92
N LYS A 2 23.46 -66.07 4.25
CA LYS A 2 23.35 -65.33 3.01
C LYS A 2 23.00 -63.88 3.33
N ALA A 3 23.84 -62.93 2.92
CA ALA A 3 23.64 -61.50 3.06
C ALA A 3 22.47 -61.04 2.18
N ARG A 4 21.55 -60.19 2.75
CA ARG A 4 20.48 -59.52 2.04
C ARG A 4 21.00 -58.33 1.25
N PRO A 5 20.47 -58.05 0.04
CA PRO A 5 20.84 -56.86 -0.73
C PRO A 5 20.20 -55.62 -0.12
N THR A 6 20.95 -54.56 0.02
CA THR A 6 20.51 -53.21 0.42
C THR A 6 19.67 -52.58 -0.68
N GLU A 7 18.41 -52.31 -0.41
CA GLU A 7 17.52 -51.52 -1.28
C GLU A 7 18.03 -50.06 -1.39
N ARG A 8 18.24 -49.59 -2.61
CA ARG A 8 18.51 -48.19 -2.88
C ARG A 8 17.22 -47.39 -2.78
N PRO A 9 17.26 -46.18 -2.18
CA PRO A 9 16.06 -45.36 -2.09
C PRO A 9 15.59 -44.91 -3.48
N GLN A 10 14.30 -45.13 -3.76
CA GLN A 10 13.63 -44.66 -4.98
C GLN A 10 13.69 -43.14 -5.06
N LYS A 11 14.30 -42.60 -6.11
CA LYS A 11 14.19 -41.20 -6.50
C LYS A 11 12.76 -40.92 -6.91
N ILE A 12 12.03 -40.21 -6.05
CA ILE A 12 10.70 -39.67 -6.35
C ILE A 12 10.87 -38.68 -7.52
N ARG A 13 10.35 -39.08 -8.68
CA ARG A 13 10.31 -38.23 -9.89
C ARG A 13 9.19 -37.18 -9.71
N PHE A 14 9.51 -36.00 -9.21
CA PHE A 14 8.66 -34.80 -9.28
C PHE A 14 8.53 -34.26 -10.72
N ARG A 15 7.97 -35.06 -11.63
CA ARG A 15 7.85 -34.67 -13.05
C ARG A 15 6.43 -34.67 -13.59
N LYS A 16 5.40 -34.38 -12.78
CA LYS A 16 4.02 -34.31 -13.33
C LYS A 16 3.08 -33.31 -12.66
N LEU A 17 3.53 -32.15 -12.17
CA LEU A 17 2.59 -31.15 -11.63
C LEU A 17 2.89 -29.68 -11.99
N ALA A 18 3.47 -29.39 -13.15
CA ALA A 18 3.55 -28.01 -13.63
C ALA A 18 3.60 -27.91 -15.17
N PRO A 19 2.48 -28.05 -15.90
CA PRO A 19 2.48 -27.83 -17.34
C PRO A 19 2.49 -26.38 -17.78
N ASN A 20 2.29 -25.38 -16.92
CA ASN A 20 2.02 -24.00 -17.35
C ASN A 20 2.95 -22.91 -16.84
N TYR A 21 3.97 -23.20 -16.04
CA TYR A 21 4.93 -22.17 -15.60
C TYR A 21 6.05 -21.89 -16.64
N ALA A 22 6.27 -22.80 -17.59
CA ALA A 22 7.31 -22.64 -18.61
C ALA A 22 6.96 -21.61 -19.70
N GLN A 23 5.70 -21.19 -19.85
CA GLN A 23 5.29 -20.18 -20.85
C GLN A 23 5.45 -18.74 -20.37
N PHE A 24 5.76 -18.51 -19.08
CA PHE A 24 6.00 -17.17 -18.52
C PHE A 24 7.48 -16.80 -18.39
N VAL A 25 8.37 -17.66 -18.85
CA VAL A 25 9.77 -17.28 -19.04
C VAL A 25 9.80 -16.39 -20.29
N MET A 26 9.84 -15.07 -20.07
CA MET A 26 10.14 -14.09 -21.12
C MET A 26 11.31 -14.60 -21.96
N PRO A 27 11.25 -14.48 -23.30
CA PRO A 27 12.37 -14.84 -24.14
C PRO A 27 13.60 -14.11 -23.60
N ARG A 28 14.62 -14.86 -23.19
CA ARG A 28 15.94 -14.33 -22.91
C ARG A 28 16.40 -13.64 -24.19
N ARG A 29 16.19 -12.32 -24.31
CA ARG A 29 17.01 -11.56 -25.22
C ARG A 29 18.42 -11.78 -24.72
N GLU A 30 19.25 -12.37 -25.55
CA GLU A 30 20.70 -12.31 -25.39
C GLU A 30 21.06 -10.82 -25.47
N THR A 31 20.95 -10.13 -24.36
CA THR A 31 21.55 -8.81 -24.19
C THR A 31 23.04 -9.04 -24.26
N GLY A 32 23.68 -8.61 -25.34
CA GLY A 32 25.10 -8.69 -25.49
C GLY A 32 25.78 -8.03 -24.28
N ARG A 33 26.97 -8.51 -23.93
CA ARG A 33 27.76 -7.97 -22.80
C ARG A 33 27.89 -6.44 -22.87
N ASP A 34 27.93 -5.90 -24.08
CA ASP A 34 28.01 -4.45 -24.38
C ASP A 34 26.72 -3.70 -24.01
N ASP A 35 25.55 -4.34 -24.00
CA ASP A 35 24.29 -3.72 -23.57
C ASP A 35 24.19 -3.70 -22.04
N ILE A 36 24.76 -4.67 -21.36
CA ILE A 36 24.82 -4.71 -19.89
C ILE A 36 25.77 -3.61 -19.38
N ASP A 37 26.93 -3.49 -19.96
CA ASP A 37 27.94 -2.46 -19.61
C ASP A 37 27.40 -1.04 -19.87
N ARG A 38 26.62 -0.82 -20.94
CA ARG A 38 25.93 0.46 -21.20
C ARG A 38 24.80 0.80 -20.21
N ILE A 39 24.20 -0.22 -19.58
CA ILE A 39 23.16 -0.03 -18.56
C ILE A 39 23.78 0.26 -17.19
N GLU A 40 24.93 -0.34 -16.87
CA GLU A 40 25.64 -0.12 -15.62
C GLU A 40 26.26 1.29 -15.53
N ASP A 41 26.72 1.87 -16.63
CA ASP A 41 27.30 3.24 -16.68
C ASP A 41 26.26 4.37 -16.65
N ARG A 42 24.95 4.08 -16.75
CA ARG A 42 23.93 5.12 -16.58
C ARG A 42 23.62 5.31 -15.09
N PRO A 43 23.94 6.50 -14.52
CA PRO A 43 23.63 6.77 -13.10
C PRO A 43 22.12 6.68 -12.79
N PHE A 44 21.26 6.77 -13.79
CA PHE A 44 19.79 6.62 -13.81
C PHE A 44 19.31 6.45 -15.27
N PRO A 45 18.25 5.68 -15.57
CA PRO A 45 17.23 5.06 -14.69
C PRO A 45 17.64 3.69 -14.14
N LYS A 46 17.21 3.36 -12.90
CA LYS A 46 17.50 2.09 -12.21
C LYS A 46 16.25 1.21 -12.07
N ASP A 47 16.48 -0.10 -11.83
CA ASP A 47 15.46 -1.09 -11.51
C ASP A 47 14.60 -0.63 -10.30
N PRO A 48 13.26 -0.67 -10.39
CA PRO A 48 12.35 -0.28 -9.33
C PRO A 48 12.36 -1.19 -8.10
N SER A 49 12.90 -2.41 -8.18
CA SER A 49 12.83 -3.43 -7.13
C SER A 49 13.28 -2.94 -5.75
N ARG A 50 14.38 -2.19 -5.68
CA ARG A 50 14.89 -1.64 -4.41
C ARG A 50 13.98 -0.57 -3.81
N VAL A 51 13.32 0.23 -4.65
CA VAL A 51 12.40 1.27 -4.20
C VAL A 51 11.10 0.63 -3.71
N ILE A 52 10.63 -0.41 -4.38
CA ILE A 52 9.48 -1.21 -3.95
C ILE A 52 9.77 -1.88 -2.60
N ALA A 53 10.93 -2.52 -2.45
CA ALA A 53 11.32 -3.18 -1.20
C ALA A 53 11.39 -2.21 0.01
N ILE A 54 11.95 -1.01 -0.18
CA ILE A 54 11.96 0.02 0.86
C ILE A 54 10.54 0.49 1.19
N SER A 55 9.69 0.68 0.17
CA SER A 55 8.30 1.07 0.37
C SER A 55 7.54 0.03 1.18
N ASP A 56 7.68 -1.26 0.86
CA ASP A 56 7.06 -2.36 1.60
C ASP A 56 7.51 -2.37 3.07
N GLY A 57 8.78 -2.12 3.34
CA GLY A 57 9.31 -1.97 4.70
C GLY A 57 8.65 -0.81 5.47
N VAL A 58 8.51 0.35 4.85
CA VAL A 58 7.85 1.53 5.46
C VAL A 58 6.38 1.24 5.75
N PHE A 59 5.66 0.61 4.83
CA PHE A 59 4.26 0.22 5.05
C PHE A 59 4.12 -0.79 6.19
N ALA A 60 4.99 -1.79 6.26
CA ALA A 60 4.98 -2.78 7.34
C ALA A 60 5.16 -2.11 8.71
N VAL A 61 6.10 -1.17 8.83
CA VAL A 61 6.33 -0.40 10.06
C VAL A 61 5.12 0.49 10.37
N ALA A 62 4.59 1.24 9.39
CA ALA A 62 3.45 2.11 9.61
C ALA A 62 2.21 1.34 10.11
N LEU A 63 1.91 0.16 9.52
CA LEU A 63 0.81 -0.71 9.94
C LEU A 63 0.97 -1.20 11.39
N THR A 64 2.20 -1.55 11.80
CA THR A 64 2.47 -2.04 13.15
C THR A 64 2.50 -0.92 14.19
N LEU A 65 2.88 0.31 13.82
CA LEU A 65 2.88 1.45 14.73
C LEU A 65 1.45 1.88 15.12
N LEU A 66 0.47 1.69 14.25
CA LEU A 66 -0.92 2.06 14.52
C LEU A 66 -1.51 1.45 15.80
N ILE A 67 -1.12 0.20 16.16
CA ILE A 67 -1.65 -0.47 17.33
C ILE A 67 -1.07 0.07 18.64
N LEU A 68 0.09 0.72 18.61
CA LEU A 68 0.77 1.21 19.82
C LEU A 68 -0.01 2.31 20.54
N ASP A 69 -0.90 3.02 19.84
CA ASP A 69 -1.77 4.04 20.42
C ASP A 69 -2.96 3.43 21.17
N VAL A 70 -3.27 2.15 20.95
CA VAL A 70 -4.33 1.43 21.66
C VAL A 70 -3.74 0.84 22.95
N LYS A 71 -3.72 1.66 24.01
CA LYS A 71 -3.18 1.25 25.30
C LYS A 71 -4.13 0.30 26.02
N PRO A 72 -3.63 -0.78 26.64
CA PRO A 72 -4.45 -1.64 27.47
C PRO A 72 -4.98 -0.85 28.69
N PRO A 73 -6.21 -1.12 29.16
CA PRO A 73 -6.74 -0.46 30.34
C PRO A 73 -6.01 -0.85 31.61
N THR A 74 -5.66 0.13 32.45
CA THR A 74 -4.99 -0.06 33.74
C THR A 74 -5.99 0.16 34.88
N VAL A 75 -6.88 -0.83 35.08
CA VAL A 75 -7.96 -0.78 36.08
C VAL A 75 -8.00 -2.06 36.92
N ASN A 76 -8.74 -2.05 38.03
CA ASN A 76 -9.00 -3.25 38.82
C ASN A 76 -9.78 -4.30 38.02
N GLN A 77 -9.54 -5.57 38.35
CA GLN A 77 -10.11 -6.71 37.61
C GLN A 77 -11.64 -6.65 37.50
N THR A 78 -12.33 -6.12 38.51
CA THR A 78 -13.79 -5.96 38.51
C THR A 78 -14.31 -4.99 37.45
N LEU A 79 -13.48 -4.01 37.03
CA LEU A 79 -13.80 -3.01 36.01
C LEU A 79 -13.21 -3.33 34.63
N LEU A 80 -12.48 -4.45 34.51
CA LEU A 80 -11.76 -4.75 33.29
C LEU A 80 -12.67 -4.89 32.06
N ALA A 81 -13.81 -5.57 32.22
CA ALA A 81 -14.75 -5.78 31.10
C ALA A 81 -15.32 -4.45 30.57
N SER A 82 -15.73 -3.55 31.45
CA SER A 82 -16.24 -2.23 31.06
C SER A 82 -15.15 -1.34 30.45
N ALA A 83 -13.93 -1.41 30.97
CA ALA A 83 -12.79 -0.67 30.44
C ALA A 83 -12.38 -1.17 29.04
N ILE A 84 -12.43 -2.48 28.78
CA ILE A 84 -12.21 -3.05 27.42
C ILE A 84 -13.26 -2.52 26.45
N ILE A 85 -14.55 -2.52 26.83
CA ILE A 85 -15.62 -1.98 26.00
C ILE A 85 -15.40 -0.49 25.73
N ALA A 86 -14.93 0.27 26.71
CA ALA A 86 -14.62 1.69 26.55
C ALA A 86 -13.47 1.98 25.56
N THR A 87 -12.63 1.00 25.24
CA THR A 87 -11.59 1.14 24.20
C THR A 87 -12.12 0.94 22.78
N ALA A 88 -13.37 0.47 22.60
CA ALA A 88 -13.93 0.17 21.29
C ALA A 88 -13.85 1.33 20.27
N PRO A 89 -14.10 2.60 20.61
CA PRO A 89 -13.94 3.71 19.67
C PRO A 89 -12.51 3.85 19.15
N ARG A 90 -11.49 3.70 20.03
CA ARG A 90 -10.08 3.74 19.64
C ARG A 90 -9.71 2.58 18.71
N LEU A 91 -10.21 1.38 19.02
CA LEU A 91 -10.05 0.20 18.14
C LEU A 91 -10.73 0.43 16.78
N GLY A 92 -11.86 1.12 16.74
CA GLY A 92 -12.52 1.52 15.50
C GLY A 92 -11.65 2.45 14.64
N ILE A 93 -11.03 3.48 15.23
CA ILE A 93 -10.11 4.38 14.52
C ILE A 93 -8.85 3.64 14.08
N PHE A 94 -8.31 2.74 14.92
CA PHE A 94 -7.20 1.86 14.53
C PHE A 94 -7.57 1.01 13.30
N ALA A 95 -8.70 0.31 13.32
CA ALA A 95 -9.15 -0.53 12.22
C ALA A 95 -9.37 0.27 10.93
N LEU A 96 -9.96 1.46 11.01
CA LEU A 96 -10.10 2.39 9.90
C LEU A 96 -8.73 2.78 9.32
N SER A 97 -7.79 3.19 10.18
CA SER A 97 -6.46 3.65 9.77
C SER A 97 -5.65 2.50 9.17
N PHE A 98 -5.74 1.31 9.75
CA PHE A 98 -5.13 0.09 9.20
C PHE A 98 -5.67 -0.20 7.78
N ALA A 99 -6.99 -0.14 7.59
CA ALA A 99 -7.62 -0.37 6.29
C ALA A 99 -7.18 0.69 5.25
N ILE A 100 -7.02 1.95 5.65
CA ILE A 100 -6.55 3.04 4.79
C ILE A 100 -5.08 2.84 4.41
N VAL A 101 -4.20 2.51 5.35
CA VAL A 101 -2.77 2.22 5.04
C VAL A 101 -2.66 1.00 4.13
N ALA A 102 -3.41 -0.07 4.41
CA ALA A 102 -3.45 -1.26 3.56
C ALA A 102 -3.96 -0.93 2.15
N TYR A 103 -4.97 -0.06 2.02
CA TYR A 103 -5.44 0.44 0.73
C TYR A 103 -4.32 1.17 -0.03
N TYR A 104 -3.55 2.06 0.62
CA TYR A 104 -2.43 2.74 -0.03
C TYR A 104 -1.31 1.79 -0.41
N TRP A 105 -1.01 0.79 0.41
CA TRP A 105 -0.04 -0.25 0.07
C TRP A 105 -0.46 -0.99 -1.21
N VAL A 106 -1.70 -1.47 -1.26
CA VAL A 106 -2.24 -2.15 -2.45
C VAL A 106 -2.19 -1.23 -3.68
N SER A 107 -2.57 0.04 -3.52
CA SER A 107 -2.58 1.01 -4.61
C SER A 107 -1.16 1.33 -5.11
N HIS A 108 -0.20 1.48 -4.21
CA HIS A 108 1.22 1.64 -4.50
C HIS A 108 1.77 0.41 -5.23
N HIS A 109 1.53 -0.79 -4.69
CA HIS A 109 1.98 -2.05 -5.28
C HIS A 109 1.50 -2.20 -6.73
N PHE A 110 0.21 -1.95 -7.01
CA PHE A 110 -0.32 -1.98 -8.36
C PHE A 110 0.29 -0.89 -9.27
N SER A 111 0.41 0.33 -8.77
CA SER A 111 0.95 1.45 -9.57
C SER A 111 2.42 1.23 -9.92
N PHE A 112 3.23 0.83 -8.96
CA PHE A 112 4.65 0.56 -9.18
C PHE A 112 4.92 -0.74 -9.95
N GLY A 113 3.98 -1.69 -9.97
CA GLY A 113 4.04 -2.87 -10.85
C GLY A 113 4.08 -2.53 -12.35
N TYR A 114 3.59 -1.35 -12.75
CA TYR A 114 3.70 -0.84 -14.12
C TYR A 114 5.00 -0.05 -14.38
N VAL A 115 5.76 0.32 -13.34
CA VAL A 115 7.00 1.11 -13.46
C VAL A 115 8.14 0.17 -13.84
N ARG A 116 8.84 0.48 -14.94
CA ARG A 116 10.03 -0.27 -15.39
C ARG A 116 11.34 0.39 -15.01
N LEU A 117 11.34 1.70 -14.95
CA LEU A 117 12.53 2.50 -14.71
C LEU A 117 12.23 3.57 -13.69
N ILE A 118 13.20 3.85 -12.81
CA ILE A 118 13.09 4.92 -11.81
C ILE A 118 14.16 5.97 -12.09
N ASP A 119 13.73 7.21 -12.25
CA ASP A 119 14.59 8.37 -12.26
C ASP A 119 14.62 9.07 -10.88
N ARG A 120 15.45 10.10 -10.75
CA ARG A 120 15.57 10.86 -9.50
C ARG A 120 14.26 11.52 -9.09
N GLY A 121 13.47 12.01 -10.06
CA GLY A 121 12.20 12.66 -9.78
C GLY A 121 11.17 11.70 -9.19
N LEU A 122 11.01 10.53 -9.80
CA LEU A 122 10.10 9.50 -9.29
C LEU A 122 10.55 8.96 -7.92
N LEU A 123 11.87 8.84 -7.70
CA LEU A 123 12.42 8.45 -6.40
C LEU A 123 12.01 9.44 -5.30
N TRP A 124 12.18 10.75 -5.52
CA TRP A 124 11.79 11.78 -4.56
C TRP A 124 10.29 11.85 -4.35
N LEU A 125 9.48 11.68 -5.39
CA LEU A 125 8.02 11.61 -5.25
C LEU A 125 7.59 10.40 -4.44
N ASN A 126 8.25 9.25 -4.61
CA ASN A 126 8.00 8.09 -3.77
C ASN A 126 8.40 8.35 -2.30
N MET A 127 9.54 9.00 -2.05
CA MET A 127 9.91 9.36 -0.67
C MET A 127 8.91 10.33 -0.03
N LEU A 128 8.40 11.31 -0.80
CA LEU A 128 7.37 12.22 -0.32
C LEU A 128 6.06 11.47 0.00
N PHE A 129 5.66 10.52 -0.84
CA PHE A 129 4.50 9.66 -0.55
C PHE A 129 4.73 8.84 0.72
N LEU A 130 5.88 8.18 0.88
CA LEU A 130 6.20 7.40 2.07
C LEU A 130 6.22 8.28 3.34
N PHE A 131 6.70 9.52 3.25
CA PHE A 131 6.62 10.46 4.35
C PHE A 131 5.18 10.68 4.81
N THR A 132 4.22 10.86 3.88
CA THR A 132 2.80 11.02 4.25
C THR A 132 2.22 9.75 4.90
N ILE A 133 2.68 8.57 4.51
CA ILE A 133 2.30 7.29 5.14
C ILE A 133 2.84 7.20 6.57
N VAL A 134 4.11 7.61 6.80
CA VAL A 134 4.72 7.59 8.14
C VAL A 134 4.05 8.58 9.11
N VAL A 135 3.48 9.67 8.62
CA VAL A 135 2.73 10.64 9.44
C VAL A 135 1.33 10.12 9.80
N LEU A 136 0.80 9.13 9.09
CA LEU A 136 -0.58 8.66 9.29
C LEU A 136 -0.86 8.10 10.70
N PRO A 137 0.01 7.32 11.35
CA PRO A 137 -0.18 6.90 12.74
C PRO A 137 -0.36 8.08 13.69
N PHE A 138 0.41 9.16 13.54
CA PHE A 138 0.26 10.36 14.38
C PHE A 138 -1.13 11.01 14.20
N SER A 139 -1.58 11.21 12.96
CA SER A 139 -2.90 11.79 12.70
C SER A 139 -4.04 10.87 13.16
N ALA A 140 -3.84 9.55 13.11
CA ALA A 140 -4.78 8.55 13.63
C ALA A 140 -4.86 8.59 15.17
N ALA A 141 -3.73 8.74 15.86
CA ALA A 141 -3.69 8.88 17.32
C ALA A 141 -4.46 10.14 17.78
N VAL A 142 -4.23 11.27 17.12
CA VAL A 142 -4.99 12.51 17.41
C VAL A 142 -6.48 12.30 17.18
N LEU A 143 -6.87 11.62 16.10
CA LEU A 143 -8.28 11.30 15.84
C LEU A 143 -8.85 10.34 16.88
N ALA A 144 -8.09 9.37 17.37
CA ALA A 144 -8.51 8.42 18.38
C ALA A 144 -8.73 9.09 19.75
N ASP A 145 -7.95 10.13 20.08
CA ASP A 145 -8.12 10.92 21.28
C ASP A 145 -9.30 11.92 21.19
N TYR A 146 -9.56 12.44 19.99
CA TYR A 146 -10.57 13.46 19.74
C TYR A 146 -11.49 13.12 18.56
N PRO A 147 -12.26 12.01 18.61
CA PRO A 147 -12.91 11.41 17.42
C PRO A 147 -14.02 12.30 16.81
N LEU A 148 -14.57 13.23 17.56
CA LEU A 148 -15.63 14.14 17.08
C LEU A 148 -15.15 15.60 16.95
N ALA A 149 -13.88 15.87 17.23
CA ALA A 149 -13.33 17.21 17.10
C ALA A 149 -12.98 17.51 15.62
N ALA A 150 -13.57 18.58 15.09
CA ALA A 150 -13.31 19.01 13.72
C ALA A 150 -11.80 19.19 13.39
N PRO A 151 -10.95 19.74 14.25
CA PRO A 151 -9.51 19.83 13.99
C PRO A 151 -8.84 18.46 13.83
N ALA A 152 -9.23 17.44 14.63
CA ALA A 152 -8.66 16.10 14.55
C ALA A 152 -9.08 15.41 13.25
N ILE A 153 -10.35 15.50 12.88
CA ILE A 153 -10.89 14.98 11.61
C ILE A 153 -10.21 15.67 10.43
N THR A 154 -10.01 16.99 10.49
CA THR A 154 -9.35 17.78 9.45
C THR A 154 -7.89 17.35 9.30
N LEU A 155 -7.16 17.20 10.40
CA LEU A 155 -5.77 16.74 10.38
C LEU A 155 -5.64 15.36 9.72
N TYR A 156 -6.48 14.42 10.14
CA TYR A 156 -6.51 13.07 9.59
C TYR A 156 -6.89 13.06 8.11
N GLY A 157 -7.95 13.77 7.74
CA GLY A 157 -8.40 13.90 6.37
C GLY A 157 -7.37 14.58 5.45
N ALA A 158 -6.68 15.62 5.95
CA ALA A 158 -5.61 16.30 5.23
C ALA A 158 -4.42 15.34 4.98
N ASN A 159 -4.06 14.53 5.98
CA ASN A 159 -3.02 13.51 5.79
C ASN A 159 -3.45 12.44 4.76
N VAL A 160 -4.67 11.92 4.83
CA VAL A 160 -5.23 10.99 3.84
C VAL A 160 -5.26 11.62 2.44
N ALA A 161 -5.66 12.89 2.31
CA ALA A 161 -5.63 13.60 1.04
C ALA A 161 -4.20 13.76 0.51
N ALA A 162 -3.22 14.05 1.38
CA ALA A 162 -1.80 14.16 1.02
C ALA A 162 -1.25 12.81 0.51
N CYS A 163 -1.57 11.68 1.18
CA CYS A 163 -1.21 10.35 0.70
C CYS A 163 -1.74 10.10 -0.72
N SER A 164 -3.01 10.45 -0.95
CA SER A 164 -3.64 10.29 -2.27
C SER A 164 -2.99 11.16 -3.33
N ALA A 165 -2.77 12.44 -3.02
CA ALA A 165 -2.19 13.40 -3.94
C ALA A 165 -0.77 13.01 -4.34
N THR A 166 0.07 12.65 -3.37
CA THR A 166 1.47 12.27 -3.63
C THR A 166 1.58 11.00 -4.46
N LEU A 167 0.75 9.98 -4.17
CA LEU A 167 0.68 8.76 -4.98
C LEU A 167 0.19 9.05 -6.41
N ALA A 168 -0.83 9.92 -6.56
CA ALA A 168 -1.33 10.34 -7.85
C ALA A 168 -0.26 11.07 -8.67
N ILE A 169 0.44 12.03 -8.05
CA ILE A 169 1.52 12.79 -8.69
C ILE A 169 2.63 11.84 -9.14
N ALA A 170 3.05 10.88 -8.29
CA ALA A 170 4.07 9.90 -8.64
C ALA A 170 3.65 9.05 -9.86
N TRP A 171 2.39 8.59 -9.90
CA TRP A 171 1.85 7.85 -11.03
C TRP A 171 1.84 8.67 -12.32
N TRP A 172 1.31 9.89 -12.29
CA TRP A 172 1.24 10.75 -13.47
C TRP A 172 2.61 11.16 -13.97
N TYR A 173 3.56 11.38 -13.05
CA TYR A 173 4.95 11.62 -13.39
C TYR A 173 5.55 10.42 -14.13
N ALA A 174 5.39 9.20 -13.60
CA ALA A 174 5.92 7.98 -14.20
C ALA A 174 5.37 7.76 -15.62
N VAL A 175 4.06 7.98 -15.82
CA VAL A 175 3.41 7.87 -17.12
C VAL A 175 3.87 8.98 -18.08
N GLY A 176 3.95 10.21 -17.61
CA GLY A 176 4.37 11.37 -18.43
C GLY A 176 5.82 11.28 -18.89
N LYS A 177 6.71 10.76 -18.06
CA LYS A 177 8.14 10.52 -18.38
C LYS A 177 8.40 9.21 -19.12
N ARG A 178 7.35 8.41 -19.43
CA ARG A 178 7.46 7.09 -20.06
C ARG A 178 8.35 6.11 -19.26
N LEU A 179 8.33 6.25 -17.94
CA LEU A 179 9.02 5.32 -17.02
C LEU A 179 8.22 4.05 -16.78
N SER A 180 6.93 4.04 -17.13
CA SER A 180 6.03 2.89 -17.07
C SER A 180 5.98 2.13 -18.39
N ILE A 181 5.49 0.87 -18.33
CA ILE A 181 5.10 0.14 -19.53
C ILE A 181 4.01 0.93 -20.28
N ASP A 182 3.85 0.64 -21.58
CA ASP A 182 2.78 1.26 -22.36
C ASP A 182 1.42 0.77 -21.85
N VAL A 183 0.78 1.62 -21.05
CA VAL A 183 -0.52 1.35 -20.42
C VAL A 183 -1.62 1.71 -21.41
N ARG A 184 -2.50 0.76 -21.73
CA ARG A 184 -3.64 0.99 -22.63
C ARG A 184 -4.46 2.19 -22.13
N ARG A 185 -5.05 2.94 -23.07
CA ARG A 185 -5.81 4.17 -22.76
C ARG A 185 -6.93 3.91 -21.74
N ASP A 186 -7.59 2.76 -21.83
CA ASP A 186 -8.67 2.35 -20.92
C ASP A 186 -8.17 2.10 -19.50
N GLU A 187 -7.00 1.48 -19.34
CA GLU A 187 -6.36 1.24 -18.06
C GLU A 187 -5.89 2.55 -17.43
N ARG A 188 -5.30 3.45 -18.24
CA ARG A 188 -4.94 4.82 -17.80
C ARG A 188 -6.12 5.54 -17.20
N ARG A 189 -7.28 5.51 -17.88
CA ARG A 189 -8.51 6.15 -17.42
C ARG A 189 -9.00 5.53 -16.11
N ARG A 190 -8.98 4.20 -15.99
CA ARG A 190 -9.37 3.49 -14.75
C ARG A 190 -8.48 3.85 -13.58
N VAL A 191 -7.17 3.83 -13.77
CA VAL A 191 -6.21 4.22 -12.72
C VAL A 191 -6.43 5.68 -12.33
N ALA A 192 -6.64 6.58 -13.30
CA ALA A 192 -6.94 7.98 -13.03
C ALA A 192 -8.20 8.16 -12.17
N ILE A 193 -9.30 7.50 -12.52
CA ILE A 193 -10.56 7.57 -11.75
C ILE A 193 -10.33 7.07 -10.32
N ARG A 194 -9.71 5.91 -10.17
CA ARG A 194 -9.42 5.32 -8.85
C ARG A 194 -8.54 6.23 -7.99
N THR A 195 -7.55 6.86 -8.60
CA THR A 195 -6.63 7.76 -7.91
C THR A 195 -7.33 9.04 -7.42
N MET A 196 -8.45 9.44 -8.04
CA MET A 196 -9.22 10.62 -7.65
C MET A 196 -10.29 10.34 -6.56
N ILE A 197 -10.71 9.10 -6.38
CA ILE A 197 -11.75 8.76 -5.38
C ILE A 197 -11.30 9.09 -3.96
N SER A 198 -10.12 8.65 -3.57
CA SER A 198 -9.61 8.84 -2.22
C SER A 198 -9.42 10.31 -1.84
N PRO A 199 -8.76 11.17 -2.63
CA PRO A 199 -8.63 12.58 -2.29
C PRO A 199 -9.99 13.30 -2.28
N THR A 200 -10.91 12.95 -3.19
CA THR A 200 -12.25 13.54 -3.22
C THR A 200 -13.02 13.22 -1.93
N LEU A 201 -13.06 11.96 -1.51
CA LEU A 201 -13.72 11.55 -0.29
C LEU A 201 -13.08 12.19 0.96
N ALA A 202 -11.74 12.31 0.98
CA ALA A 202 -11.04 12.97 2.06
C ALA A 202 -11.36 14.46 2.15
N ILE A 203 -11.38 15.17 1.02
CA ILE A 203 -11.72 16.60 0.96
C ILE A 203 -13.18 16.84 1.38
N VAL A 204 -14.12 16.01 0.88
CA VAL A 204 -15.53 16.08 1.30
C VAL A 204 -15.68 15.79 2.80
N GLY A 205 -14.95 14.79 3.32
CA GLY A 205 -14.92 14.50 4.75
C GLY A 205 -14.44 15.69 5.59
N ILE A 206 -13.39 16.37 5.16
CA ILE A 206 -12.90 17.59 5.80
C ILE A 206 -13.98 18.70 5.78
N ALA A 207 -14.60 18.94 4.64
CA ALA A 207 -15.62 19.99 4.49
C ALA A 207 -16.84 19.74 5.38
N VAL A 208 -17.19 18.47 5.62
CA VAL A 208 -18.35 18.08 6.45
C VAL A 208 -17.97 17.98 7.95
N ALA A 209 -16.68 17.97 8.30
CA ALA A 209 -16.20 17.71 9.66
C ALA A 209 -16.77 18.63 10.75
N THR A 210 -17.02 19.90 10.41
CA THR A 210 -17.57 20.91 11.35
C THR A 210 -19.06 20.76 11.59
N ILE A 211 -19.80 20.20 10.62
CA ILE A 211 -21.27 20.11 10.64
C ILE A 211 -21.71 18.70 11.07
N ALA A 212 -21.06 17.67 10.57
CA ALA A 212 -21.43 16.29 10.81
C ALA A 212 -20.17 15.39 10.94
N PRO A 213 -19.49 15.43 12.10
CA PRO A 213 -18.23 14.70 12.31
C PRO A 213 -18.36 13.18 12.08
N VAL A 214 -19.49 12.58 12.47
CA VAL A 214 -19.74 11.14 12.23
C VAL A 214 -19.84 10.84 10.74
N ALA A 215 -20.49 11.70 9.96
CA ALA A 215 -20.56 11.52 8.50
C ALA A 215 -19.18 11.58 7.84
N SER A 216 -18.27 12.43 8.34
CA SER A 216 -16.88 12.49 7.88
C SER A 216 -16.15 11.17 8.11
N LEU A 217 -16.32 10.54 9.28
CA LEU A 217 -15.71 9.23 9.57
C LEU A 217 -16.25 8.15 8.63
N VAL A 218 -17.55 8.15 8.34
CA VAL A 218 -18.16 7.23 7.37
C VAL A 218 -17.58 7.42 5.98
N LEU A 219 -17.32 8.66 5.55
CA LEU A 219 -16.67 8.95 4.26
C LEU A 219 -15.24 8.38 4.20
N PHE A 220 -14.48 8.43 5.29
CA PHE A 220 -13.15 7.81 5.32
C PHE A 220 -13.23 6.28 5.24
N VAL A 221 -14.22 5.64 5.88
CA VAL A 221 -14.48 4.19 5.72
C VAL A 221 -14.83 3.83 4.27
N ALA A 222 -15.51 4.73 3.56
CA ALA A 222 -15.86 4.50 2.16
C ALA A 222 -14.63 4.44 1.22
N ILE A 223 -13.47 5.01 1.59
CA ILE A 223 -12.27 5.04 0.74
C ILE A 223 -11.80 3.61 0.36
N PRO A 224 -11.44 2.73 1.30
CA PRO A 224 -11.01 1.37 0.96
C PRO A 224 -12.15 0.54 0.32
N VAL A 225 -13.40 0.73 0.75
CA VAL A 225 -14.56 -0.01 0.23
C VAL A 225 -14.84 0.34 -1.24
N ALA A 226 -14.94 1.63 -1.57
CA ALA A 226 -15.15 2.08 -2.95
C ALA A 226 -14.05 1.61 -3.91
N SER A 227 -12.82 1.57 -3.42
CA SER A 227 -11.67 1.11 -4.20
C SER A 227 -11.69 -0.41 -4.45
N TYR A 228 -12.25 -1.18 -3.53
CA TYR A 228 -12.41 -2.63 -3.68
C TYR A 228 -13.47 -2.97 -4.73
N THR A 229 -14.61 -2.29 -4.73
CA THR A 229 -15.74 -2.55 -5.66
C THR A 229 -15.42 -2.20 -7.11
N LEU A 230 -14.46 -1.30 -7.34
CA LEU A 230 -14.04 -0.88 -8.68
C LEU A 230 -12.90 -1.74 -9.26
N ARG A 231 -12.65 -2.94 -8.71
CA ARG A 231 -11.71 -3.90 -9.31
C ARG A 231 -12.23 -4.35 -10.68
N PRO A 232 -11.36 -4.43 -11.69
CA PRO A 232 -11.77 -5.00 -12.96
C PRO A 232 -12.14 -6.47 -12.72
N THR A 233 -13.38 -6.84 -13.03
CA THR A 233 -13.73 -8.24 -13.29
C THR A 233 -12.84 -8.70 -14.43
N ARG A 234 -12.12 -9.78 -14.21
CA ARG A 234 -11.27 -10.44 -15.21
C ARG A 234 -12.06 -10.90 -16.41
#